data_d7c0be95a0b7e90ff5cf90d7929a02e1
#
_entry.id   d7c0be95a0b7e90ff5cf90d7929a02e1
#
_cell.length_a   1.000
_cell.length_b   1.000
_cell.length_c   1.000
_cell.angle_alpha   90.00
_cell.angle_beta   90.00
_cell.angle_gamma   90.00
#
_symmetry.space_group_name_H-M   'P 1'
#
loop_
_entity.id
_entity.type
_entity.pdbx_description
1 polymer ?
#
loop_
_entity_poly.entity_id
_entity_poly.type
_entity_poly.pdbx_seq_one_letter_code
_entity_poly.pdbx_strand_id
1 'polypeptide(L)'
;MKPQTYLAGRIAVLLTLAIVTPAIGEEKPRSGGILTYMIPADAPPSFDGHREATYATVHAAAPYYSVLIRVNPENPASPTDFVCDLCTEMPQPTDDGRTYTFKIRDGVKFHDGSPLTAVDVAASWRKIVDPPEGVTSARQSFYIMVDKIEMPDPLTVVFRLKFPTSAFLSALADPYTWIYKKEILDRDPRWYEKNIMGSGPFKLVSYEAGQAIRGERNPYYYHKGLPYLDGIVGILAPKQATRLDAIRSDRAAIEFRGLPPSAREELVGALGDKITVQTSDWNCGLLVTPNHKKKPFDDVRVRRALTLAVDRWHGAPALSKIAIMRTVGGIVFPGSPLAATKEELEQLAGFWPDIEESRSEARRLLKDAGAEGLGFELLNRDVDQPFKYLGTWLVDEWSKVGLKVNQRVAPTGPWFESLRSGNFEVTLEGNCQSVVNPLLDVSKYQPSSVFTEQYGNFDDLAAIDLYQKMLHETDPARQRALMRTFERHTLDDQVHNITTLWWYRIVPHRSYVKGWKISPSHFLNQDLATVWLDR
;
A
#
# COMPACT_ATOMS: atom_id res chain seq x y z
N MET A 1 26.47 86.83 -24.71
CA MET A 1 25.13 86.29 -25.07
C MET A 1 25.23 84.78 -24.94
N LYS A 2 24.54 84.21 -23.88
CA LYS A 2 24.44 82.76 -23.64
C LYS A 2 23.06 82.33 -24.06
N PRO A 3 22.84 81.19 -24.77
CA PRO A 3 21.55 80.67 -25.02
C PRO A 3 21.09 79.82 -23.84
N GLN A 4 19.85 80.02 -23.46
CA GLN A 4 19.10 79.20 -22.47
C GLN A 4 18.59 77.92 -23.13
N THR A 5 18.88 76.76 -22.52
CA THR A 5 18.33 75.44 -22.87
C THR A 5 17.11 75.15 -22.01
N TYR A 6 15.98 74.96 -22.64
CA TYR A 6 14.76 74.49 -22.01
C TYR A 6 14.81 72.96 -21.83
N LEU A 7 14.64 72.49 -20.59
CA LEU A 7 14.53 71.07 -20.25
C LEU A 7 13.02 70.73 -20.22
N ALA A 8 12.59 69.94 -21.17
CA ALA A 8 11.20 69.39 -21.19
C ALA A 8 11.15 68.11 -20.35
N GLY A 9 10.53 68.16 -19.19
CA GLY A 9 10.25 67.00 -18.35
C GLY A 9 9.13 66.13 -18.95
N ARG A 10 9.43 64.88 -19.26
CA ARG A 10 8.44 63.84 -19.58
C ARG A 10 8.02 63.14 -18.29
N ILE A 11 6.77 63.35 -17.87
CA ILE A 11 6.15 62.60 -16.81
C ILE A 11 5.68 61.24 -17.39
N ALA A 12 6.35 60.17 -17.02
CA ALA A 12 5.90 58.81 -17.32
C ALA A 12 4.88 58.36 -16.24
N VAL A 13 3.61 58.27 -16.61
CA VAL A 13 2.58 57.68 -15.76
C VAL A 13 2.69 56.16 -15.87
N LEU A 14 3.21 55.51 -14.83
CA LEU A 14 3.17 54.06 -14.68
C LEU A 14 1.74 53.64 -14.23
N LEU A 15 0.97 53.11 -15.17
CA LEU A 15 -0.27 52.37 -14.84
C LEU A 15 0.13 50.99 -14.28
N THR A 16 0.05 50.83 -12.97
CA THR A 16 0.12 49.53 -12.33
C THR A 16 -1.20 48.81 -12.55
N LEU A 17 -1.26 47.84 -13.47
CA LEU A 17 -2.35 46.87 -13.56
C LEU A 17 -2.25 45.97 -12.32
N ALA A 18 -3.17 46.14 -11.37
CA ALA A 18 -3.39 45.18 -10.29
C ALA A 18 -4.04 43.93 -10.90
N ILE A 19 -3.28 42.86 -11.08
CA ILE A 19 -3.81 41.53 -11.40
C ILE A 19 -4.53 41.05 -10.13
N VAL A 20 -5.86 41.21 -10.11
CA VAL A 20 -6.72 40.55 -9.09
C VAL A 20 -6.76 39.07 -9.45
N THR A 21 -5.87 38.28 -8.87
CA THR A 21 -6.03 36.84 -8.81
C THR A 21 -7.30 36.56 -8.00
N PRO A 22 -8.32 35.85 -8.54
CA PRO A 22 -9.42 35.42 -7.71
C PRO A 22 -8.84 34.54 -6.58
N ALA A 23 -9.04 34.96 -5.35
CA ALA A 23 -8.83 34.10 -4.20
C ALA A 23 -9.80 32.93 -4.37
N ILE A 24 -9.26 31.74 -4.70
CA ILE A 24 -10.01 30.50 -4.61
C ILE A 24 -10.34 30.38 -3.13
N GLY A 25 -11.58 30.71 -2.76
CA GLY A 25 -12.06 30.59 -1.40
C GLY A 25 -11.87 29.15 -0.95
N GLU A 26 -11.24 28.97 0.19
CA GLU A 26 -11.08 27.67 0.81
C GLU A 26 -12.46 27.05 1.00
N GLU A 27 -12.74 25.92 0.32
CA GLU A 27 -14.05 25.25 0.40
C GLU A 27 -14.26 24.81 1.86
N LYS A 28 -15.31 25.35 2.51
CA LYS A 28 -15.62 24.99 3.91
C LYS A 28 -16.37 23.66 3.95
N PRO A 29 -15.88 22.68 4.75
CA PRO A 29 -16.57 21.42 4.93
C PRO A 29 -18.04 21.60 5.37
N ARG A 30 -18.92 20.77 4.83
CA ARG A 30 -20.34 20.70 5.17
C ARG A 30 -20.62 19.45 5.97
N SER A 31 -21.42 19.57 7.03
CA SER A 31 -21.90 18.41 7.79
C SER A 31 -23.20 17.89 7.18
N GLY A 32 -23.36 16.57 7.20
CA GLY A 32 -24.56 15.89 6.72
C GLY A 32 -24.34 14.99 5.52
N GLY A 33 -25.37 14.24 5.17
CA GLY A 33 -25.40 13.34 4.04
C GLY A 33 -24.76 11.96 4.29
N ILE A 34 -25.04 11.04 3.36
CA ILE A 34 -24.55 9.66 3.38
C ILE A 34 -23.63 9.46 2.18
N LEU A 35 -22.39 9.03 2.42
CA LEU A 35 -21.49 8.63 1.35
C LEU A 35 -21.76 7.16 0.98
N THR A 36 -22.13 6.92 -0.27
CA THR A 36 -22.15 5.57 -0.85
C THR A 36 -20.90 5.34 -1.67
N TYR A 37 -20.15 4.27 -1.38
CA TYR A 37 -18.92 3.90 -2.07
C TYR A 37 -18.89 2.42 -2.44
N MET A 38 -18.03 2.07 -3.39
CA MET A 38 -17.88 0.70 -3.88
C MET A 38 -16.68 0.02 -3.24
N ILE A 39 -16.86 -1.25 -2.85
CA ILE A 39 -15.80 -2.14 -2.39
C ILE A 39 -15.63 -3.23 -3.44
N PRO A 40 -14.43 -3.34 -4.10
CA PRO A 40 -14.21 -4.27 -5.21
C PRO A 40 -13.96 -5.72 -4.73
N ALA A 41 -14.87 -6.26 -3.93
CA ALA A 41 -14.80 -7.60 -3.35
C ALA A 41 -16.21 -8.19 -3.15
N ASP A 42 -16.28 -9.52 -3.00
CA ASP A 42 -17.52 -10.22 -2.65
C ASP A 42 -17.86 -10.03 -1.18
N ALA A 43 -16.87 -10.21 -0.30
CA ALA A 43 -16.97 -10.03 1.14
C ALA A 43 -15.58 -9.85 1.76
N PRO A 44 -15.46 -9.21 2.94
CA PRO A 44 -14.26 -9.32 3.75
C PRO A 44 -14.11 -10.76 4.26
N PRO A 45 -12.91 -11.36 4.24
CA PRO A 45 -12.68 -12.70 4.77
C PRO A 45 -12.94 -12.77 6.28
N SER A 46 -12.62 -11.70 6.98
CA SER A 46 -13.00 -11.42 8.36
C SER A 46 -12.98 -9.92 8.62
N PHE A 47 -13.53 -9.49 9.77
CA PHE A 47 -13.46 -8.08 10.19
C PHE A 47 -12.26 -7.79 11.11
N ASP A 48 -11.43 -8.79 11.42
CA ASP A 48 -10.26 -8.62 12.27
C ASP A 48 -9.05 -8.06 11.49
N GLY A 49 -8.76 -6.79 11.65
CA GLY A 49 -7.60 -6.14 11.01
C GLY A 49 -6.26 -6.74 11.40
N HIS A 50 -6.12 -7.29 12.60
CA HIS A 50 -4.86 -7.91 13.02
C HIS A 50 -4.58 -9.21 12.26
N ARG A 51 -5.63 -9.93 11.88
CA ARG A 51 -5.57 -11.17 11.11
C ARG A 51 -5.41 -10.95 9.61
N GLU A 52 -6.07 -9.93 9.06
CA GLU A 52 -6.23 -9.77 7.62
C GLU A 52 -5.20 -8.80 7.00
N ALA A 53 -4.92 -8.99 5.71
CA ALA A 53 -4.06 -8.13 4.91
C ALA A 53 -4.74 -7.72 3.59
N THR A 54 -6.10 -7.68 3.54
CA THR A 54 -6.85 -7.43 2.31
C THR A 54 -7.57 -6.09 2.33
N TYR A 55 -7.65 -5.45 1.15
CA TYR A 55 -8.45 -4.24 0.98
C TYR A 55 -9.95 -4.48 1.24
N ALA A 56 -10.44 -5.72 1.05
CA ALA A 56 -11.83 -6.06 1.35
C ALA A 56 -12.17 -5.85 2.83
N THR A 57 -11.24 -6.16 3.73
CA THR A 57 -11.39 -5.91 5.17
C THR A 57 -11.24 -4.42 5.49
N VAL A 58 -10.19 -3.74 5.02
CA VAL A 58 -9.96 -2.35 5.41
C VAL A 58 -11.01 -1.40 4.85
N HIS A 59 -11.42 -1.56 3.60
CA HIS A 59 -12.47 -0.71 3.02
C HIS A 59 -13.86 -0.95 3.63
N ALA A 60 -14.09 -2.15 4.20
CA ALA A 60 -15.32 -2.44 4.91
C ALA A 60 -15.30 -1.97 6.36
N ALA A 61 -14.17 -2.12 7.08
CA ALA A 61 -14.15 -2.04 8.54
C ALA A 61 -13.38 -0.85 9.12
N ALA A 62 -12.41 -0.26 8.39
CA ALA A 62 -11.61 0.86 8.91
C ALA A 62 -12.44 2.05 9.44
N PRO A 63 -13.62 2.41 8.85
CA PRO A 63 -14.41 3.53 9.38
C PRO A 63 -14.93 3.35 10.81
N TYR A 64 -14.89 2.12 11.33
CA TYR A 64 -15.39 1.78 12.67
C TYR A 64 -14.33 1.78 13.76
N TYR A 65 -13.04 1.91 13.37
CA TYR A 65 -11.92 1.75 14.31
C TYR A 65 -11.04 2.99 14.38
N SER A 66 -10.29 3.07 15.48
CA SER A 66 -9.21 4.04 15.69
C SER A 66 -7.88 3.30 15.75
N VAL A 67 -6.80 4.01 15.44
CA VAL A 67 -5.42 3.55 15.56
C VAL A 67 -4.65 4.47 16.52
N LEU A 68 -3.45 4.09 16.91
CA LEU A 68 -2.64 4.93 17.80
C LEU A 68 -2.08 6.17 17.07
N ILE A 69 -1.43 5.93 15.93
CA ILE A 69 -0.96 6.94 14.97
C ILE A 69 -1.34 6.52 13.56
N ARG A 70 -1.32 7.46 12.64
CA ARG A 70 -1.58 7.20 11.20
C ARG A 70 -0.70 8.08 10.31
N VAL A 71 -0.58 7.72 9.05
CA VAL A 71 -0.05 8.62 8.02
C VAL A 71 -0.93 9.85 7.95
N ASN A 72 -0.33 11.03 7.85
CA ASN A 72 -1.05 12.30 7.80
C ASN A 72 -2.03 12.34 6.61
N PRO A 73 -3.36 12.39 6.82
CA PRO A 73 -4.34 12.41 5.75
C PRO A 73 -4.30 13.68 4.89
N GLU A 74 -3.71 14.77 5.41
CA GLU A 74 -3.50 16.01 4.66
C GLU A 74 -2.27 15.94 3.73
N ASN A 75 -1.32 15.04 4.04
CA ASN A 75 -0.11 14.82 3.26
C ASN A 75 0.16 13.32 3.04
N PRO A 76 -0.81 12.57 2.48
CA PRO A 76 -0.77 11.11 2.45
C PRO A 76 0.28 10.53 1.48
N ALA A 77 0.93 11.37 0.70
CA ALA A 77 2.04 10.98 -0.18
C ALA A 77 3.40 10.90 0.55
N SER A 78 3.52 11.55 1.72
CA SER A 78 4.74 11.52 2.52
C SER A 78 4.83 10.22 3.33
N PRO A 79 5.88 9.41 3.17
CA PRO A 79 6.01 8.14 3.89
C PRO A 79 6.43 8.28 5.36
N THR A 80 6.78 9.50 5.80
CA THR A 80 7.31 9.78 7.14
C THR A 80 6.51 10.81 7.91
N ASP A 81 5.44 11.34 7.31
CA ASP A 81 4.57 12.34 7.95
C ASP A 81 3.46 11.61 8.70
N PHE A 82 3.66 11.39 10.01
CA PHE A 82 2.71 10.72 10.89
C PHE A 82 2.04 11.69 11.83
N VAL A 83 0.75 11.44 12.11
CA VAL A 83 -0.04 12.20 13.06
C VAL A 83 -0.68 11.29 14.09
N CYS A 84 -0.97 11.86 15.26
CA CYS A 84 -1.74 11.19 16.29
C CYS A 84 -3.19 10.95 15.84
N ASP A 85 -3.69 9.77 16.12
CA ASP A 85 -5.12 9.48 16.15
C ASP A 85 -5.60 9.38 17.60
N LEU A 86 -5.35 8.29 18.30
CA LEU A 86 -5.64 8.18 19.74
C LEU A 86 -4.61 8.84 20.65
N CYS A 87 -3.38 9.08 20.20
CA CYS A 87 -2.40 9.80 21.01
C CYS A 87 -2.68 11.31 21.02
N THR A 88 -2.10 12.03 21.98
CA THR A 88 -2.20 13.50 22.08
C THR A 88 -1.09 14.20 21.33
N GLU A 89 0.11 13.59 21.30
CA GLU A 89 1.31 14.11 20.65
C GLU A 89 2.19 12.95 20.15
N MET A 90 2.95 13.19 19.10
CA MET A 90 3.92 12.22 18.59
C MET A 90 5.08 12.08 19.58
N PRO A 91 5.50 10.85 19.90
CA PRO A 91 6.53 10.63 20.90
C PRO A 91 7.90 11.05 20.38
N GLN A 92 8.71 11.62 21.27
CA GLN A 92 10.15 11.70 21.06
C GLN A 92 10.79 10.44 21.67
N PRO A 93 11.52 9.64 20.87
CA PRO A 93 12.13 8.43 21.40
C PRO A 93 13.21 8.76 22.42
N THR A 94 13.28 7.95 23.47
CA THR A 94 14.30 8.00 24.53
C THR A 94 15.10 6.69 24.57
N ASP A 95 16.07 6.57 25.47
CA ASP A 95 16.90 5.36 25.63
C ASP A 95 17.54 4.94 24.29
N ASP A 96 18.25 5.90 23.66
CA ASP A 96 18.91 5.71 22.37
C ASP A 96 17.96 5.17 21.27
N GLY A 97 16.73 5.67 21.23
CA GLY A 97 15.73 5.30 20.20
C GLY A 97 14.99 3.99 20.50
N ARG A 98 15.09 3.45 21.72
CA ARG A 98 14.44 2.18 22.09
C ARG A 98 13.18 2.34 22.90
N THR A 99 12.83 3.54 23.37
CA THR A 99 11.64 3.75 24.19
C THR A 99 10.74 4.82 23.57
N TYR A 100 9.49 4.46 23.31
CA TYR A 100 8.46 5.33 22.76
C TYR A 100 7.27 5.43 23.71
N THR A 101 7.02 6.63 24.25
CA THR A 101 5.95 6.88 25.22
C THR A 101 4.82 7.64 24.55
N PHE A 102 3.64 7.06 24.50
CA PHE A 102 2.43 7.66 23.96
C PHE A 102 1.45 8.05 25.06
N LYS A 103 0.98 9.29 25.03
CA LYS A 103 -0.13 9.74 25.85
C LYS A 103 -1.43 9.57 25.08
N ILE A 104 -2.39 8.87 25.65
CA ILE A 104 -3.70 8.59 25.08
C ILE A 104 -4.67 9.73 25.42
N ARG A 105 -5.52 10.11 24.48
CA ARG A 105 -6.57 11.11 24.69
C ARG A 105 -7.49 10.68 25.81
N ASP A 106 -7.75 11.58 26.76
CA ASP A 106 -8.73 11.34 27.81
C ASP A 106 -10.17 11.43 27.27
N GLY A 107 -11.07 10.67 27.86
CA GLY A 107 -12.49 10.69 27.55
C GLY A 107 -12.89 10.01 26.23
N VAL A 108 -11.98 9.30 25.54
CA VAL A 108 -12.32 8.47 24.38
C VAL A 108 -13.24 7.34 24.79
N LYS A 109 -14.26 7.07 23.95
CA LYS A 109 -15.25 6.01 24.18
C LYS A 109 -15.34 5.05 23.01
N PHE A 110 -15.57 3.80 23.31
CA PHE A 110 -16.04 2.83 22.33
C PHE A 110 -17.49 3.12 21.90
N HIS A 111 -17.95 2.45 20.83
CA HIS A 111 -19.31 2.61 20.28
C HIS A 111 -20.42 2.24 21.27
N ASP A 112 -20.12 1.43 22.29
CA ASP A 112 -21.04 1.08 23.38
C ASP A 112 -21.06 2.12 24.51
N GLY A 113 -20.27 3.18 24.40
CA GLY A 113 -20.16 4.27 25.39
C GLY A 113 -19.17 4.00 26.51
N SER A 114 -18.56 2.81 26.60
CA SER A 114 -17.53 2.49 27.58
C SER A 114 -16.21 3.23 27.29
N PRO A 115 -15.40 3.53 28.31
CA PRO A 115 -14.14 4.25 28.13
C PRO A 115 -13.11 3.39 27.41
N LEU A 116 -12.29 4.03 26.55
CA LEU A 116 -11.08 3.48 25.96
C LEU A 116 -9.88 4.05 26.72
N THR A 117 -8.96 3.16 27.13
CA THR A 117 -7.77 3.52 27.91
C THR A 117 -6.50 2.86 27.35
N ALA A 118 -5.37 3.15 27.96
CA ALA A 118 -4.08 2.50 27.65
C ALA A 118 -4.13 0.98 27.77
N VAL A 119 -5.06 0.45 28.58
CA VAL A 119 -5.25 -1.00 28.75
C VAL A 119 -5.72 -1.65 27.46
N ASP A 120 -6.65 -1.01 26.74
CA ASP A 120 -7.19 -1.48 25.46
C ASP A 120 -6.15 -1.37 24.34
N VAL A 121 -5.39 -0.26 24.32
CA VAL A 121 -4.29 -0.04 23.38
C VAL A 121 -3.25 -1.14 23.55
N ALA A 122 -2.77 -1.38 24.79
CA ALA A 122 -1.77 -2.40 25.05
C ALA A 122 -2.27 -3.83 24.77
N ALA A 123 -3.53 -4.14 25.06
CA ALA A 123 -4.11 -5.44 24.75
C ALA A 123 -4.17 -5.70 23.24
N SER A 124 -4.57 -4.69 22.46
CA SER A 124 -4.61 -4.75 21.00
C SER A 124 -3.22 -5.00 20.42
N TRP A 125 -2.24 -4.25 20.89
CA TRP A 125 -0.86 -4.40 20.43
C TRP A 125 -0.22 -5.71 20.85
N ARG A 126 -0.51 -6.24 22.04
CA ARG A 126 -0.08 -7.58 22.44
C ARG A 126 -0.65 -8.66 21.54
N LYS A 127 -1.93 -8.56 21.17
CA LYS A 127 -2.55 -9.48 20.18
C LYS A 127 -1.85 -9.45 18.83
N ILE A 128 -1.26 -8.31 18.42
CA ILE A 128 -0.50 -8.20 17.17
C ILE A 128 0.89 -8.83 17.32
N VAL A 129 1.66 -8.46 18.37
CA VAL A 129 3.07 -8.81 18.51
C VAL A 129 3.30 -10.18 19.13
N ASP A 130 2.39 -10.62 20.00
CA ASP A 130 2.43 -11.90 20.71
C ASP A 130 1.01 -12.50 20.78
N PRO A 131 0.46 -12.94 19.63
CA PRO A 131 -0.91 -13.45 19.57
C PRO A 131 -1.07 -14.70 20.43
N PRO A 132 -2.23 -14.87 21.11
CA PRO A 132 -2.55 -16.09 21.84
C PRO A 132 -2.52 -17.32 20.93
N GLU A 133 -2.35 -18.50 21.51
CA GLU A 133 -2.37 -19.77 20.78
C GLU A 133 -3.65 -19.90 19.91
N GLY A 134 -3.49 -20.28 18.65
CA GLY A 134 -4.57 -20.42 17.68
C GLY A 134 -5.14 -19.09 17.14
N VAL A 135 -4.55 -17.94 17.50
CA VAL A 135 -4.88 -16.63 16.95
C VAL A 135 -3.83 -16.21 15.93
N THR A 136 -4.27 -15.86 14.73
CA THR A 136 -3.36 -15.39 13.67
C THR A 136 -3.14 -13.89 13.75
N SER A 137 -1.88 -13.46 13.67
CA SER A 137 -1.50 -12.07 13.39
C SER A 137 -0.72 -12.02 12.08
N ALA A 138 -1.29 -11.38 11.07
CA ALA A 138 -0.65 -11.23 9.77
C ALA A 138 0.57 -10.30 9.80
N ARG A 139 0.76 -9.57 10.90
CA ARG A 139 1.79 -8.53 11.04
C ARG A 139 2.79 -8.79 12.14
N GLN A 140 2.73 -9.93 12.80
CA GLN A 140 3.64 -10.26 13.91
C GLN A 140 5.11 -10.04 13.54
N SER A 141 5.52 -10.47 12.34
CA SER A 141 6.89 -10.32 11.85
C SER A 141 7.33 -8.86 11.65
N PHE A 142 6.40 -7.92 11.48
CA PHE A 142 6.72 -6.49 11.32
C PHE A 142 7.13 -5.82 12.62
N TYR A 143 6.87 -6.45 13.77
CA TYR A 143 7.09 -5.90 15.10
C TYR A 143 8.11 -6.70 15.92
N ILE A 144 9.01 -7.43 15.26
CA ILE A 144 10.05 -8.23 15.92
C ILE A 144 10.98 -7.41 16.84
N MET A 145 11.06 -6.08 16.56
CA MET A 145 11.81 -5.14 17.40
C MET A 145 11.14 -4.87 18.76
N VAL A 146 9.83 -5.11 18.91
CA VAL A 146 9.12 -4.84 20.18
C VAL A 146 9.52 -5.87 21.23
N ASP A 147 10.00 -5.39 22.39
CA ASP A 147 10.32 -6.20 23.55
C ASP A 147 9.15 -6.22 24.54
N LYS A 148 8.68 -5.03 24.94
CA LYS A 148 7.62 -4.90 25.96
C LYS A 148 6.65 -3.78 25.61
N ILE A 149 5.41 -3.94 26.08
CA ILE A 149 4.37 -2.92 26.05
C ILE A 149 3.89 -2.71 27.47
N GLU A 150 4.16 -1.54 28.05
CA GLU A 150 3.89 -1.17 29.43
C GLU A 150 2.78 -0.12 29.51
N MET A 151 2.08 -0.07 30.63
CA MET A 151 1.02 0.90 30.92
C MET A 151 1.25 1.43 32.34
N PRO A 152 2.07 2.48 32.51
CA PRO A 152 2.36 3.04 33.84
C PRO A 152 1.16 3.73 34.49
N ASP A 153 0.21 4.19 33.66
CA ASP A 153 -1.05 4.82 34.10
C ASP A 153 -2.15 4.57 33.05
N PRO A 154 -3.43 4.87 33.33
CA PRO A 154 -4.55 4.61 32.41
C PRO A 154 -4.50 5.32 31.06
N LEU A 155 -3.68 6.36 30.90
CA LEU A 155 -3.56 7.16 29.68
C LEU A 155 -2.16 7.13 29.07
N THR A 156 -1.28 6.22 29.51
CA THR A 156 0.08 6.12 28.98
C THR A 156 0.39 4.72 28.52
N VAL A 157 0.86 4.60 27.28
CA VAL A 157 1.41 3.35 26.72
C VAL A 157 2.87 3.55 26.35
N VAL A 158 3.73 2.63 26.77
CA VAL A 158 5.16 2.67 26.51
C VAL A 158 5.55 1.43 25.72
N PHE A 159 6.13 1.64 24.54
CA PHE A 159 6.78 0.58 23.77
C PHE A 159 8.27 0.59 24.07
N ARG A 160 8.80 -0.56 24.49
CA ARG A 160 10.24 -0.79 24.59
C ARG A 160 10.69 -1.68 23.47
N LEU A 161 11.72 -1.24 22.76
CA LEU A 161 12.30 -1.98 21.65
C LEU A 161 13.57 -2.72 22.10
N LYS A 162 13.81 -3.88 21.51
CA LYS A 162 15.04 -4.68 21.68
C LYS A 162 16.26 -3.93 21.11
N PHE A 163 16.04 -3.15 20.05
CA PHE A 163 17.04 -2.37 19.34
C PHE A 163 16.41 -1.13 18.70
N PRO A 164 17.16 -0.04 18.47
CA PRO A 164 16.66 1.12 17.74
C PRO A 164 16.46 0.78 16.28
N THR A 165 15.41 1.34 15.66
CA THR A 165 15.12 1.14 14.23
C THR A 165 14.29 2.29 13.67
N SER A 166 14.57 2.70 12.44
CA SER A 166 13.78 3.67 11.70
C SER A 166 12.41 3.12 11.22
N ALA A 167 12.23 1.80 11.25
CA ALA A 167 11.01 1.13 10.80
C ALA A 167 9.84 1.24 11.77
N PHE A 168 10.06 1.55 13.06
CA PHE A 168 9.04 1.40 14.09
C PHE A 168 7.81 2.29 13.89
N LEU A 169 7.98 3.60 13.70
CA LEU A 169 6.83 4.52 13.55
C LEU A 169 6.05 4.25 12.26
N SER A 170 6.72 3.94 11.17
CA SER A 170 6.02 3.58 9.92
C SER A 170 5.26 2.25 10.06
N ALA A 171 5.82 1.27 10.75
CA ALA A 171 5.08 0.04 11.07
C ALA A 171 3.89 0.32 12.01
N LEU A 172 4.07 1.19 13.02
CA LEU A 172 3.03 1.55 13.96
C LEU A 172 1.84 2.28 13.29
N ALA A 173 2.09 3.02 12.20
CA ALA A 173 1.07 3.71 11.40
C ALA A 173 0.33 2.79 10.41
N ASP A 174 0.53 1.47 10.48
CA ASP A 174 -0.20 0.50 9.66
C ASP A 174 -1.71 0.62 9.88
N PRO A 175 -2.53 0.78 8.81
CA PRO A 175 -3.96 1.05 8.93
C PRO A 175 -4.81 -0.11 9.47
N TYR A 176 -4.23 -1.25 9.74
CA TYR A 176 -4.89 -2.41 10.34
C TYR A 176 -4.66 -2.55 11.85
N THR A 177 -3.85 -1.69 12.47
CA THR A 177 -3.51 -1.74 13.91
C THR A 177 -4.64 -1.17 14.77
N TRP A 178 -5.85 -1.61 14.51
CA TRP A 178 -7.06 -1.14 15.18
C TRP A 178 -7.05 -1.44 16.68
N ILE A 179 -7.57 -0.49 17.45
CA ILE A 179 -7.67 -0.66 18.89
C ILE A 179 -8.98 -1.35 19.24
N TYR A 180 -8.86 -2.51 19.85
CA TYR A 180 -9.94 -3.38 20.31
C TYR A 180 -10.19 -3.25 21.80
N LYS A 181 -11.40 -3.50 22.24
CA LYS A 181 -11.76 -3.50 23.64
C LYS A 181 -11.17 -4.74 24.33
N LYS A 182 -10.31 -4.52 25.36
CA LYS A 182 -9.65 -5.60 26.09
C LYS A 182 -10.64 -6.59 26.69
N GLU A 183 -11.74 -6.11 27.26
CA GLU A 183 -12.78 -6.97 27.86
C GLU A 183 -13.34 -8.00 26.85
N ILE A 184 -13.46 -7.64 25.57
CA ILE A 184 -13.88 -8.54 24.50
C ILE A 184 -12.77 -9.52 24.16
N LEU A 185 -11.54 -9.04 24.02
CA LEU A 185 -10.38 -9.89 23.73
C LEU A 185 -10.13 -10.94 24.81
N ASP A 186 -10.34 -10.57 26.08
CA ASP A 186 -10.21 -11.50 27.22
C ASP A 186 -11.26 -12.63 27.21
N ARG A 187 -12.48 -12.34 26.71
CA ARG A 187 -13.56 -13.33 26.61
C ARG A 187 -13.40 -14.22 25.38
N ASP A 188 -13.06 -13.63 24.25
CA ASP A 188 -12.87 -14.30 22.96
C ASP A 188 -11.90 -13.50 22.08
N PRO A 189 -10.63 -13.89 21.96
CA PRO A 189 -9.65 -13.20 21.17
C PRO A 189 -9.91 -13.23 19.65
N ARG A 190 -10.86 -14.07 19.20
CA ARG A 190 -11.31 -14.20 17.81
C ARG A 190 -12.65 -13.50 17.53
N TRP A 191 -13.26 -12.85 18.50
CA TRP A 191 -14.58 -12.22 18.39
C TRP A 191 -14.65 -11.23 17.21
N TYR A 192 -13.60 -10.46 17.00
CA TYR A 192 -13.49 -9.46 15.93
C TYR A 192 -13.41 -10.06 14.52
N GLU A 193 -13.19 -11.36 14.38
CA GLU A 193 -13.27 -12.01 13.06
C GLU A 193 -14.67 -11.90 12.44
N LYS A 194 -15.70 -11.85 13.26
CA LYS A 194 -17.13 -11.86 12.85
C LYS A 194 -17.91 -10.61 13.28
N ASN A 195 -17.33 -9.77 14.12
CA ASN A 195 -18.02 -8.65 14.73
C ASN A 195 -17.21 -7.36 14.60
N ILE A 196 -17.93 -6.23 14.59
CA ILE A 196 -17.34 -4.89 14.56
C ILE A 196 -17.79 -4.13 15.80
N MET A 197 -16.85 -3.63 16.58
CA MET A 197 -17.05 -2.68 17.66
C MET A 197 -15.72 -1.96 17.95
N GLY A 198 -15.68 -0.68 17.73
CA GLY A 198 -14.48 0.14 17.89
C GLY A 198 -14.80 1.50 18.49
N SER A 199 -13.93 2.46 18.20
CA SER A 199 -14.03 3.87 18.64
C SER A 199 -13.93 4.85 17.47
N GLY A 200 -14.00 4.35 16.24
CA GLY A 200 -13.87 5.12 15.01
C GLY A 200 -15.02 6.09 14.74
N PRO A 201 -14.93 6.87 13.67
CA PRO A 201 -15.88 7.94 13.34
C PRO A 201 -17.30 7.45 13.03
N PHE A 202 -17.46 6.19 12.63
CA PHE A 202 -18.76 5.60 12.35
C PHE A 202 -19.02 4.38 13.24
N LYS A 203 -20.29 4.10 13.50
CA LYS A 203 -20.78 2.94 14.22
C LYS A 203 -21.55 2.01 13.28
N LEU A 204 -21.32 0.72 13.38
CA LEU A 204 -21.98 -0.28 12.52
C LEU A 204 -23.48 -0.28 12.76
N VAL A 205 -24.25 -0.20 11.66
CA VAL A 205 -25.72 -0.36 11.64
C VAL A 205 -26.09 -1.75 11.14
N SER A 206 -25.54 -2.17 9.99
CA SER A 206 -25.83 -3.49 9.42
C SER A 206 -24.71 -3.97 8.50
N TYR A 207 -24.59 -5.28 8.39
CA TYR A 207 -23.79 -5.95 7.38
C TYR A 207 -24.65 -7.03 6.70
N GLU A 208 -24.79 -6.89 5.40
CA GLU A 208 -25.48 -7.86 4.53
C GLU A 208 -24.40 -8.51 3.64
N ALA A 209 -24.08 -9.77 3.93
CA ALA A 209 -22.99 -10.48 3.25
C ALA A 209 -23.19 -10.48 1.72
N GLY A 210 -22.15 -10.16 0.99
CA GLY A 210 -22.19 -10.06 -0.48
C GLY A 210 -22.95 -8.84 -1.04
N GLN A 211 -23.49 -7.96 -0.19
CA GLN A 211 -24.29 -6.81 -0.61
C GLN A 211 -23.71 -5.49 -0.10
N ALA A 212 -23.82 -5.21 1.19
CA ALA A 212 -23.41 -3.91 1.74
C ALA A 212 -23.07 -3.95 3.23
N ILE A 213 -22.27 -2.99 3.64
CA ILE A 213 -22.02 -2.62 5.03
C ILE A 213 -22.45 -1.17 5.24
N ARG A 214 -23.16 -0.89 6.34
CA ARG A 214 -23.73 0.43 6.65
C ARG A 214 -23.28 0.90 8.00
N GLY A 215 -22.90 2.17 8.06
CA GLY A 215 -22.53 2.84 9.30
C GLY A 215 -23.24 4.18 9.46
N GLU A 216 -23.53 4.54 10.70
CA GLU A 216 -24.00 5.86 11.12
C GLU A 216 -22.89 6.63 11.84
N ARG A 217 -23.00 7.95 11.91
CA ARG A 217 -22.09 8.81 12.67
C ARG A 217 -21.99 8.32 14.12
N ASN A 218 -20.74 8.17 14.62
CA ASN A 218 -20.48 7.86 16.02
C ASN A 218 -20.68 9.13 16.88
N PRO A 219 -21.68 9.19 17.78
CA PRO A 219 -21.90 10.36 18.63
C PRO A 219 -20.81 10.57 19.68
N TYR A 220 -19.97 9.57 19.92
CA TYR A 220 -18.87 9.60 20.89
C TYR A 220 -17.51 9.87 20.26
N TYR A 221 -17.46 10.17 18.95
CA TYR A 221 -16.18 10.36 18.28
C TYR A 221 -15.40 11.53 18.87
N TYR A 222 -14.15 11.29 19.23
CA TYR A 222 -13.35 12.23 20.04
C TYR A 222 -12.78 13.42 19.26
N HIS A 223 -12.73 13.38 17.93
CA HIS A 223 -12.36 14.53 17.12
C HIS A 223 -13.58 15.44 16.92
N LYS A 224 -13.55 16.62 17.55
CA LYS A 224 -14.66 17.59 17.53
C LYS A 224 -15.03 18.00 16.10
N GLY A 225 -16.32 17.97 15.79
CA GLY A 225 -16.86 18.35 14.49
C GLY A 225 -16.75 17.26 13.41
N LEU A 226 -16.13 16.12 13.73
CA LEU A 226 -16.01 14.96 12.85
C LEU A 226 -16.85 13.78 13.35
N PRO A 227 -17.20 12.85 12.48
CA PRO A 227 -17.11 12.94 11.02
C PRO A 227 -18.08 13.98 10.46
N TYR A 228 -17.81 14.50 9.26
CA TYR A 228 -18.75 15.42 8.62
C TYR A 228 -20.03 14.72 8.14
N LEU A 229 -19.93 13.48 7.66
CA LEU A 229 -21.04 12.68 7.16
C LEU A 229 -21.98 12.21 8.29
N ASP A 230 -23.28 12.04 7.99
CA ASP A 230 -24.23 11.38 8.88
C ASP A 230 -24.08 9.86 8.85
N GLY A 231 -23.57 9.30 7.75
CA GLY A 231 -23.37 7.88 7.60
C GLY A 231 -22.63 7.50 6.32
N ILE A 232 -22.38 6.20 6.22
CA ILE A 232 -21.68 5.60 5.09
C ILE A 232 -22.38 4.30 4.65
N VAL A 233 -22.27 3.99 3.34
CA VAL A 233 -22.73 2.74 2.75
C VAL A 233 -21.64 2.21 1.82
N GLY A 234 -20.97 1.14 2.20
CA GLY A 234 -20.03 0.41 1.37
C GLY A 234 -20.74 -0.72 0.62
N ILE A 235 -20.85 -0.65 -0.70
CA ILE A 235 -21.48 -1.66 -1.55
C ILE A 235 -20.41 -2.64 -2.03
N LEU A 236 -20.59 -3.92 -1.78
CA LEU A 236 -19.72 -5.00 -2.24
C LEU A 236 -20.01 -5.31 -3.71
N ALA A 237 -19.02 -5.17 -4.59
CA ALA A 237 -19.17 -5.39 -6.03
C ALA A 237 -17.85 -5.81 -6.68
N PRO A 238 -17.61 -7.12 -6.85
CA PRO A 238 -16.37 -7.64 -7.42
C PRO A 238 -16.21 -7.28 -8.91
N LYS A 239 -17.31 -7.17 -9.67
CA LYS A 239 -17.28 -6.89 -11.11
C LYS A 239 -17.03 -5.42 -11.40
N GLN A 240 -15.99 -5.11 -12.19
CA GLN A 240 -15.62 -3.74 -12.56
C GLN A 240 -16.77 -3.00 -13.26
N ALA A 241 -17.47 -3.63 -14.20
CA ALA A 241 -18.58 -3.01 -14.92
C ALA A 241 -19.69 -2.52 -13.96
N THR A 242 -20.02 -3.32 -12.92
CA THR A 242 -21.00 -2.94 -11.90
C THR A 242 -20.57 -1.68 -11.14
N ARG A 243 -19.28 -1.56 -10.81
CA ARG A 243 -18.72 -0.40 -10.09
C ARG A 243 -18.71 0.84 -10.97
N LEU A 244 -18.32 0.71 -12.24
CA LEU A 244 -18.39 1.80 -13.23
C LEU A 244 -19.81 2.31 -13.41
N ASP A 245 -20.77 1.41 -13.61
CA ASP A 245 -22.18 1.77 -13.75
C ASP A 245 -22.74 2.45 -12.50
N ALA A 246 -22.32 2.04 -11.32
CA ALA A 246 -22.74 2.66 -10.06
C ALA A 246 -22.22 4.10 -9.94
N ILE A 247 -20.97 4.37 -10.32
CA ILE A 247 -20.40 5.73 -10.31
C ILE A 247 -21.07 6.58 -11.41
N ARG A 248 -21.23 6.03 -12.62
CA ARG A 248 -21.85 6.73 -13.74
C ARG A 248 -23.29 7.14 -13.47
N SER A 249 -24.08 6.28 -12.82
CA SER A 249 -25.48 6.51 -12.47
C SER A 249 -25.72 7.22 -11.15
N ASP A 250 -24.66 7.65 -10.45
CA ASP A 250 -24.72 8.28 -9.12
C ASP A 250 -25.30 7.38 -8.01
N ARG A 251 -25.31 6.06 -8.20
CA ARG A 251 -25.64 5.09 -7.14
C ARG A 251 -24.51 4.93 -6.12
N ALA A 252 -23.28 5.21 -6.53
CA ALA A 252 -22.12 5.34 -5.65
C ALA A 252 -21.26 6.52 -6.11
N ALA A 253 -20.58 7.15 -5.17
CA ALA A 253 -19.79 8.34 -5.44
C ALA A 253 -18.33 8.04 -5.79
N ILE A 254 -17.76 6.96 -5.28
CA ILE A 254 -16.33 6.64 -5.36
C ILE A 254 -16.06 5.13 -5.20
N GLU A 255 -14.95 4.68 -5.80
CA GLU A 255 -14.27 3.43 -5.46
C GLU A 255 -12.84 3.78 -5.03
N PHE A 256 -12.50 3.54 -3.76
CA PHE A 256 -11.24 4.01 -3.17
C PHE A 256 -9.99 3.24 -3.62
N ARG A 257 -10.11 2.04 -4.17
CA ARG A 257 -8.94 1.26 -4.59
C ARG A 257 -8.31 1.82 -5.87
N GLY A 258 -9.10 1.99 -6.93
CA GLY A 258 -8.66 2.50 -8.22
C GLY A 258 -9.20 1.72 -9.41
N LEU A 259 -9.31 2.41 -10.54
CA LEU A 259 -9.85 1.93 -11.79
C LEU A 259 -8.79 2.00 -12.92
N PRO A 260 -8.91 1.18 -13.98
CA PRO A 260 -7.97 1.23 -15.10
C PRO A 260 -8.13 2.50 -15.96
N PRO A 261 -7.13 2.82 -16.82
CA PRO A 261 -7.18 4.00 -17.68
C PRO A 261 -8.43 4.10 -18.53
N SER A 262 -8.89 2.99 -19.14
CA SER A 262 -10.11 2.95 -19.95
C SER A 262 -11.36 3.34 -19.17
N ALA A 263 -11.46 2.92 -17.92
CA ALA A 263 -12.56 3.29 -17.02
C ALA A 263 -12.56 4.78 -16.68
N ARG A 264 -11.38 5.37 -16.47
CA ARG A 264 -11.24 6.82 -16.32
C ARG A 264 -11.77 7.56 -17.54
N GLU A 265 -11.33 7.16 -18.72
CA GLU A 265 -11.74 7.79 -19.99
C GLU A 265 -13.24 7.71 -20.21
N GLU A 266 -13.84 6.55 -19.96
CA GLU A 266 -15.29 6.35 -20.02
C GLU A 266 -16.05 7.28 -19.06
N LEU A 267 -15.62 7.35 -17.79
CA LEU A 267 -16.29 8.19 -16.79
C LEU A 267 -16.10 9.68 -17.07
N VAL A 268 -14.91 10.12 -17.49
CA VAL A 268 -14.65 11.51 -17.84
C VAL A 268 -15.46 11.91 -19.09
N GLY A 269 -15.50 11.05 -20.12
CA GLY A 269 -16.29 11.30 -21.32
C GLY A 269 -17.80 11.36 -21.05
N ALA A 270 -18.30 10.54 -20.13
CA ALA A 270 -19.73 10.50 -19.80
C ALA A 270 -20.20 11.59 -18.84
N LEU A 271 -19.34 12.05 -17.91
CA LEU A 271 -19.74 12.89 -16.79
C LEU A 271 -19.16 14.31 -16.80
N GLY A 272 -18.11 14.55 -17.59
CA GLY A 272 -17.47 15.88 -17.70
C GLY A 272 -17.04 16.43 -16.34
N ASP A 273 -17.52 17.60 -15.98
CA ASP A 273 -17.26 18.32 -14.72
C ASP A 273 -17.85 17.67 -13.46
N LYS A 274 -18.77 16.71 -13.63
CA LYS A 274 -19.36 15.95 -12.52
C LYS A 274 -18.45 14.85 -11.98
N ILE A 275 -17.26 14.64 -12.58
CA ILE A 275 -16.27 13.67 -12.15
C ILE A 275 -14.92 14.35 -11.92
N THR A 276 -14.30 14.05 -10.80
CA THR A 276 -12.92 14.44 -10.48
C THR A 276 -12.05 13.20 -10.55
N VAL A 277 -10.85 13.33 -11.07
CA VAL A 277 -9.88 12.22 -11.13
C VAL A 277 -8.66 12.56 -10.30
N GLN A 278 -8.39 11.75 -9.27
CA GLN A 278 -7.14 11.80 -8.54
C GLN A 278 -6.22 10.67 -9.00
N THR A 279 -4.93 10.93 -9.07
CA THR A 279 -3.91 9.93 -9.43
C THR A 279 -2.74 9.98 -8.48
N SER A 280 -2.13 8.82 -8.20
CA SER A 280 -0.88 8.70 -7.45
C SER A 280 -0.06 7.53 -7.97
N ASP A 281 1.21 7.47 -7.61
CA ASP A 281 1.92 6.20 -7.64
C ASP A 281 1.26 5.24 -6.65
N TRP A 282 1.52 3.94 -6.79
CA TRP A 282 0.93 2.91 -5.95
C TRP A 282 2.03 2.06 -5.32
N ASN A 283 2.02 1.95 -3.99
CA ASN A 283 2.91 1.06 -3.26
C ASN A 283 2.52 -0.41 -3.44
N CYS A 284 2.44 -0.80 -4.70
CA CYS A 284 2.10 -2.13 -5.17
C CYS A 284 2.90 -2.45 -6.43
N GLY A 285 3.43 -3.65 -6.51
CA GLY A 285 4.05 -4.22 -7.69
C GLY A 285 3.69 -5.69 -7.85
N LEU A 286 3.98 -6.26 -9.00
CA LEU A 286 3.99 -7.70 -9.19
C LEU A 286 5.43 -8.18 -9.31
N LEU A 287 5.68 -9.34 -8.71
CA LEU A 287 6.92 -10.09 -8.85
C LEU A 287 6.64 -11.35 -9.67
N VAL A 288 7.60 -11.72 -10.50
CA VAL A 288 7.70 -13.09 -11.02
C VAL A 288 8.50 -13.87 -9.99
N THR A 289 7.94 -14.96 -9.51
CA THR A 289 8.55 -15.81 -8.48
C THR A 289 8.78 -17.21 -9.04
N PRO A 290 10.01 -17.54 -9.46
CA PRO A 290 10.40 -18.91 -9.77
C PRO A 290 10.42 -19.77 -8.50
N ASN A 291 9.96 -21.01 -8.59
CA ASN A 291 10.07 -21.97 -7.51
C ASN A 291 11.45 -22.62 -7.49
N HIS A 292 12.32 -22.25 -6.57
CA HIS A 292 13.71 -22.74 -6.51
C HIS A 292 13.83 -24.23 -6.20
N LYS A 293 12.74 -24.90 -5.79
CA LYS A 293 12.71 -26.37 -5.62
C LYS A 293 12.33 -27.11 -6.90
N LYS A 294 12.02 -26.39 -7.99
CA LYS A 294 11.66 -26.97 -9.28
C LYS A 294 12.79 -26.76 -10.30
N LYS A 295 13.21 -27.84 -10.96
CA LYS A 295 14.15 -27.72 -12.08
C LYS A 295 13.44 -27.18 -13.32
N PRO A 296 14.14 -26.33 -14.11
CA PRO A 296 15.52 -25.85 -13.94
C PRO A 296 15.62 -24.51 -13.16
N PHE A 297 14.60 -24.10 -12.40
CA PHE A 297 14.58 -22.82 -11.69
C PHE A 297 15.43 -22.79 -10.41
N ASP A 298 16.01 -23.93 -10.01
CA ASP A 298 17.09 -24.02 -9.02
C ASP A 298 18.41 -23.43 -9.55
N ASP A 299 18.60 -23.36 -10.88
CA ASP A 299 19.77 -22.77 -11.52
C ASP A 299 19.62 -21.24 -11.65
N VAL A 300 20.53 -20.50 -11.04
CA VAL A 300 20.54 -19.02 -11.10
C VAL A 300 20.68 -18.49 -12.52
N ARG A 301 21.36 -19.20 -13.43
CA ARG A 301 21.52 -18.80 -14.83
C ARG A 301 20.19 -18.75 -15.56
N VAL A 302 19.30 -19.70 -15.27
CA VAL A 302 17.93 -19.71 -15.81
C VAL A 302 17.13 -18.54 -15.27
N ARG A 303 17.14 -18.31 -13.95
CA ARG A 303 16.43 -17.18 -13.34
C ARG A 303 16.95 -15.83 -13.85
N ARG A 304 18.28 -15.72 -14.01
CA ARG A 304 18.91 -14.51 -14.57
C ARG A 304 18.50 -14.28 -16.03
N ALA A 305 18.39 -15.33 -16.83
CA ALA A 305 17.88 -15.22 -18.20
C ALA A 305 16.43 -14.74 -18.26
N LEU A 306 15.57 -15.18 -17.33
CA LEU A 306 14.19 -14.71 -17.26
C LEU A 306 14.10 -13.19 -17.01
N THR A 307 14.93 -12.61 -16.13
CA THR A 307 14.90 -11.17 -15.88
C THR A 307 15.50 -10.35 -17.01
N LEU A 308 16.59 -10.84 -17.64
CA LEU A 308 17.26 -10.19 -18.76
C LEU A 308 16.40 -10.14 -20.04
N ALA A 309 15.46 -11.05 -20.20
CA ALA A 309 14.57 -11.09 -21.36
C ALA A 309 13.56 -9.94 -21.40
N VAL A 310 13.24 -9.32 -20.24
CA VAL A 310 12.10 -8.40 -20.04
C VAL A 310 12.51 -6.95 -20.27
N ASP A 311 11.91 -6.30 -21.26
CA ASP A 311 12.12 -4.88 -21.58
C ASP A 311 11.23 -3.97 -20.73
N ARG A 312 11.70 -3.61 -19.56
CA ARG A 312 10.94 -2.75 -18.63
C ARG A 312 10.83 -1.31 -19.11
N TRP A 313 11.89 -0.77 -19.72
CA TRP A 313 11.95 0.64 -20.07
C TRP A 313 10.98 1.02 -21.20
N HIS A 314 10.85 0.19 -22.24
CA HIS A 314 9.88 0.41 -23.32
C HIS A 314 8.51 -0.20 -23.00
N GLY A 315 8.45 -1.24 -22.17
CA GLY A 315 7.20 -1.87 -21.73
C GLY A 315 6.35 -0.96 -20.84
N ALA A 316 6.95 -0.21 -19.92
CA ALA A 316 6.23 0.66 -18.98
C ALA A 316 5.34 1.72 -19.68
N PRO A 317 5.81 2.52 -20.65
CA PRO A 317 4.97 3.47 -21.37
C PRO A 317 3.84 2.82 -22.17
N ALA A 318 4.05 1.62 -22.72
CA ALA A 318 3.03 0.89 -23.47
C ALA A 318 1.93 0.35 -22.54
N LEU A 319 2.32 -0.34 -21.46
CA LEU A 319 1.39 -0.93 -20.50
C LEU A 319 0.60 0.11 -19.71
N SER A 320 1.18 1.27 -19.42
CA SER A 320 0.48 2.35 -18.69
C SER A 320 -0.75 2.91 -19.41
N LYS A 321 -0.87 2.68 -20.72
CA LYS A 321 -2.04 3.09 -21.51
C LYS A 321 -3.23 2.16 -21.34
N ILE A 322 -2.99 0.88 -20.99
CA ILE A 322 -4.04 -0.15 -20.94
C ILE A 322 -4.19 -0.80 -19.57
N ALA A 323 -3.16 -0.70 -18.73
CA ALA A 323 -3.11 -1.33 -17.40
C ALA A 323 -2.62 -0.35 -16.34
N ILE A 324 -2.84 -0.70 -15.08
CA ILE A 324 -2.45 0.10 -13.91
C ILE A 324 -0.96 -0.06 -13.54
N MET A 325 -0.09 -0.29 -14.50
CA MET A 325 1.36 -0.44 -14.32
C MET A 325 2.07 0.67 -15.08
N ARG A 326 3.06 1.31 -14.45
CA ARG A 326 3.69 2.49 -15.04
C ARG A 326 5.18 2.63 -14.77
N THR A 327 5.62 2.35 -13.54
CA THR A 327 6.93 2.80 -13.08
C THR A 327 7.93 1.65 -13.05
N VAL A 328 9.10 1.85 -13.66
CA VAL A 328 10.25 0.95 -13.52
C VAL A 328 10.88 1.19 -12.15
N GLY A 329 11.15 0.14 -11.40
CA GLY A 329 11.77 0.22 -10.09
C GLY A 329 12.32 -1.12 -9.61
N GLY A 330 13.18 -1.08 -8.60
CA GLY A 330 13.72 -2.25 -7.92
C GLY A 330 12.70 -2.89 -6.98
N ILE A 331 13.18 -3.49 -5.89
CA ILE A 331 12.32 -4.13 -4.87
C ILE A 331 11.55 -3.08 -4.06
N VAL A 332 12.20 -1.95 -3.80
CA VAL A 332 11.66 -0.88 -2.95
C VAL A 332 10.79 0.06 -3.78
N PHE A 333 9.66 0.46 -3.20
CA PHE A 333 8.74 1.42 -3.81
C PHE A 333 9.49 2.67 -4.33
N PRO A 334 9.34 3.07 -5.59
CA PRO A 334 10.13 4.17 -6.19
C PRO A 334 9.97 5.53 -5.50
N GLY A 335 8.89 5.75 -4.73
CA GLY A 335 8.68 6.94 -3.90
C GLY A 335 9.38 6.89 -2.53
N SER A 336 10.11 5.81 -2.23
CA SER A 336 10.84 5.66 -0.96
C SER A 336 12.21 6.34 -1.01
N PRO A 337 12.70 6.92 0.10
CA PRO A 337 14.07 7.42 0.21
C PRO A 337 15.16 6.37 -0.04
N LEU A 338 14.84 5.08 0.15
CA LEU A 338 15.77 3.97 -0.08
C LEU A 338 15.67 3.38 -1.49
N ALA A 339 14.81 3.90 -2.36
CA ALA A 339 14.67 3.41 -3.72
C ALA A 339 15.94 3.64 -4.56
N ALA A 340 16.19 2.71 -5.49
CA ALA A 340 17.27 2.85 -6.46
C ALA A 340 16.97 3.98 -7.45
N THR A 341 18.00 4.75 -7.84
CA THR A 341 17.90 5.65 -8.98
C THR A 341 17.89 4.85 -10.30
N LYS A 342 17.57 5.53 -11.40
CA LYS A 342 17.62 4.89 -12.72
C LYS A 342 19.03 4.35 -13.03
N GLU A 343 20.05 5.14 -12.76
CA GLU A 343 21.45 4.81 -13.00
C GLU A 343 21.92 3.62 -12.16
N GLU A 344 21.41 3.50 -10.91
CA GLU A 344 21.68 2.35 -10.06
C GLU A 344 20.97 1.09 -10.56
N LEU A 345 19.72 1.20 -11.04
CA LEU A 345 18.99 0.09 -11.65
C LEU A 345 19.68 -0.40 -12.92
N GLU A 346 20.13 0.49 -13.79
CA GLU A 346 20.79 0.14 -15.05
C GLU A 346 22.06 -0.71 -14.87
N GLN A 347 22.57 -0.81 -13.63
CA GLN A 347 23.69 -1.71 -13.29
C GLN A 347 23.24 -3.15 -12.96
N LEU A 348 21.92 -3.41 -12.86
CA LEU A 348 21.37 -4.70 -12.46
C LEU A 348 20.82 -5.46 -13.67
N ALA A 349 20.91 -6.80 -13.63
CA ALA A 349 20.32 -7.66 -14.66
C ALA A 349 18.82 -7.39 -14.82
N GLY A 350 18.38 -7.27 -16.08
CA GLY A 350 16.99 -6.97 -16.44
C GLY A 350 16.62 -5.48 -16.44
N PHE A 351 17.58 -4.59 -16.12
CA PHE A 351 17.39 -3.15 -16.21
C PHE A 351 18.38 -2.46 -17.16
N TRP A 352 19.16 -3.24 -17.91
CA TRP A 352 20.12 -2.67 -18.84
C TRP A 352 19.43 -1.80 -19.90
N PRO A 353 20.07 -0.67 -20.29
CA PRO A 353 19.45 0.24 -21.27
C PRO A 353 19.31 -0.38 -22.67
N ASP A 354 20.24 -1.26 -23.07
CA ASP A 354 20.19 -1.97 -24.33
C ASP A 354 19.53 -3.35 -24.15
N ILE A 355 18.28 -3.44 -24.58
CA ILE A 355 17.50 -4.69 -24.48
C ILE A 355 18.04 -5.82 -25.37
N GLU A 356 18.66 -5.51 -26.51
CA GLU A 356 19.18 -6.56 -27.38
C GLU A 356 20.48 -7.16 -26.81
N GLU A 357 21.33 -6.36 -26.17
CA GLU A 357 22.44 -6.85 -25.35
C GLU A 357 21.94 -7.74 -24.22
N SER A 358 20.93 -7.28 -23.48
CA SER A 358 20.30 -8.02 -22.38
C SER A 358 19.73 -9.36 -22.85
N ARG A 359 18.98 -9.39 -23.95
CA ARG A 359 18.43 -10.62 -24.54
C ARG A 359 19.50 -11.55 -25.10
N SER A 360 20.58 -11.01 -25.66
CA SER A 360 21.71 -11.80 -26.11
C SER A 360 22.36 -12.57 -24.96
N GLU A 361 22.56 -11.89 -23.82
CA GLU A 361 23.07 -12.52 -22.59
C GLU A 361 22.07 -13.55 -22.03
N ALA A 362 20.76 -13.25 -22.06
CA ALA A 362 19.74 -14.22 -21.66
C ALA A 362 19.84 -15.53 -22.48
N ARG A 363 19.94 -15.42 -23.81
CA ARG A 363 20.11 -16.59 -24.69
C ARG A 363 21.39 -17.38 -24.38
N ARG A 364 22.48 -16.65 -24.11
CA ARG A 364 23.76 -17.28 -23.72
C ARG A 364 23.62 -18.08 -22.42
N LEU A 365 23.02 -17.50 -21.40
CA LEU A 365 22.81 -18.15 -20.10
C LEU A 365 21.90 -19.38 -20.21
N LEU A 366 20.82 -19.31 -21.00
CA LEU A 366 19.95 -20.47 -21.27
C LEU A 366 20.71 -21.60 -21.94
N LYS A 367 21.58 -21.29 -22.92
CA LYS A 367 22.43 -22.27 -23.56
C LYS A 367 23.41 -22.91 -22.58
N ASP A 368 24.10 -22.08 -21.77
CA ASP A 368 25.08 -22.57 -20.79
C ASP A 368 24.44 -23.42 -19.68
N ALA A 369 23.14 -23.21 -19.41
CA ALA A 369 22.35 -23.99 -18.47
C ALA A 369 21.70 -25.23 -19.11
N GLY A 370 21.83 -25.43 -20.44
CA GLY A 370 21.13 -26.51 -21.17
C GLY A 370 19.61 -26.34 -21.22
N ALA A 371 19.13 -25.08 -21.14
CA ALA A 371 17.73 -24.73 -21.09
C ALA A 371 17.24 -23.95 -22.33
N GLU A 372 17.93 -24.10 -23.47
CA GLU A 372 17.49 -23.55 -24.75
C GLU A 372 16.10 -24.10 -25.13
N GLY A 373 15.18 -23.22 -25.49
CA GLY A 373 13.82 -23.61 -25.87
C GLY A 373 12.97 -24.14 -24.72
N LEU A 374 13.36 -23.89 -23.45
CA LEU A 374 12.64 -24.32 -22.25
C LEU A 374 11.17 -23.95 -22.33
N GLY A 375 10.32 -24.99 -22.13
CA GLY A 375 8.88 -24.79 -21.90
C GLY A 375 8.56 -24.86 -20.41
N PHE A 376 7.72 -23.93 -19.92
CA PHE A 376 7.26 -23.95 -18.53
C PHE A 376 5.88 -23.30 -18.36
N GLU A 377 5.25 -23.55 -17.20
CA GLU A 377 3.98 -22.95 -16.82
C GLU A 377 4.19 -21.67 -16.02
N LEU A 378 3.53 -20.58 -16.45
CA LEU A 378 3.34 -19.38 -15.65
C LEU A 378 1.99 -19.44 -14.96
N LEU A 379 1.96 -19.71 -13.67
CA LEU A 379 0.75 -19.62 -12.87
C LEU A 379 0.38 -18.16 -12.62
N ASN A 380 -0.83 -17.78 -13.05
CA ASN A 380 -1.33 -16.43 -12.89
C ASN A 380 -2.71 -16.41 -12.23
N ARG A 381 -3.03 -15.29 -11.59
CA ARG A 381 -4.32 -15.09 -10.91
C ARG A 381 -5.39 -14.61 -11.89
N ASP A 382 -6.62 -15.11 -11.75
CA ASP A 382 -7.77 -14.67 -12.56
C ASP A 382 -8.28 -13.29 -12.11
N VAL A 383 -7.44 -12.28 -12.34
CA VAL A 383 -7.74 -10.86 -12.10
C VAL A 383 -7.22 -10.07 -13.30
N ASP A 384 -8.09 -9.34 -13.97
CA ASP A 384 -7.73 -8.62 -15.19
C ASP A 384 -6.60 -7.61 -14.92
N GLN A 385 -6.80 -6.70 -13.97
CA GLN A 385 -5.85 -5.63 -13.67
C GLN A 385 -5.06 -5.91 -12.39
N PRO A 386 -3.73 -5.94 -12.48
CA PRO A 386 -2.91 -5.96 -13.69
C PRO A 386 -2.48 -7.38 -14.12
N PHE A 387 -2.89 -8.44 -13.41
CA PHE A 387 -2.33 -9.79 -13.49
C PHE A 387 -2.35 -10.37 -14.91
N LYS A 388 -3.51 -10.38 -15.59
CA LYS A 388 -3.61 -10.94 -16.95
C LYS A 388 -2.80 -10.14 -17.96
N TYR A 389 -2.85 -8.80 -17.89
CA TYR A 389 -2.07 -7.95 -18.79
C TYR A 389 -0.57 -8.17 -18.63
N LEU A 390 -0.09 -8.23 -17.37
CA LEU A 390 1.32 -8.49 -17.10
C LEU A 390 1.74 -9.89 -17.59
N GLY A 391 0.94 -10.91 -17.28
CA GLY A 391 1.25 -12.28 -17.70
C GLY A 391 1.35 -12.41 -19.22
N THR A 392 0.42 -11.80 -19.97
CA THR A 392 0.46 -11.79 -21.43
C THR A 392 1.71 -11.09 -21.96
N TRP A 393 2.07 -9.94 -21.38
CA TRP A 393 3.29 -9.22 -21.75
C TRP A 393 4.56 -10.04 -21.47
N LEU A 394 4.67 -10.69 -20.31
CA LEU A 394 5.82 -11.52 -19.96
C LEU A 394 5.97 -12.73 -20.91
N VAL A 395 4.87 -13.37 -21.29
CA VAL A 395 4.89 -14.47 -22.27
C VAL A 395 5.48 -13.98 -23.60
N ASP A 396 5.08 -12.79 -24.07
CA ASP A 396 5.65 -12.18 -25.28
C ASP A 396 7.16 -11.88 -25.11
N GLU A 397 7.55 -11.24 -24.00
CA GLU A 397 8.96 -10.90 -23.72
C GLU A 397 9.86 -12.14 -23.70
N TRP A 398 9.44 -13.21 -23.04
CA TRP A 398 10.19 -14.47 -22.95
C TRP A 398 10.24 -15.23 -24.28
N SER A 399 9.23 -15.10 -25.13
CA SER A 399 9.24 -15.68 -26.47
C SER A 399 10.39 -15.15 -27.34
N LYS A 400 10.80 -13.89 -27.13
CA LYS A 400 11.88 -13.22 -27.88
C LYS A 400 13.27 -13.78 -27.60
N VAL A 401 13.41 -14.56 -26.53
CA VAL A 401 14.64 -15.32 -26.21
C VAL A 401 14.47 -16.82 -26.40
N GLY A 402 13.38 -17.27 -27.04
CA GLY A 402 13.13 -18.67 -27.41
C GLY A 402 12.43 -19.51 -26.35
N LEU A 403 11.98 -18.93 -25.24
CA LEU A 403 11.21 -19.63 -24.20
C LEU A 403 9.77 -19.89 -24.65
N LYS A 404 9.18 -21.01 -24.19
CA LYS A 404 7.83 -21.44 -24.54
C LYS A 404 6.96 -21.46 -23.27
N VAL A 405 6.29 -20.35 -23.00
CA VAL A 405 5.55 -20.18 -21.74
C VAL A 405 4.05 -20.43 -21.94
N ASN A 406 3.51 -21.32 -21.12
CA ASN A 406 2.07 -21.56 -21.03
C ASN A 406 1.50 -20.84 -19.81
N GLN A 407 0.67 -19.84 -20.02
CA GLN A 407 0.03 -19.14 -18.92
C GLN A 407 -1.21 -19.89 -18.44
N ARG A 408 -1.18 -20.42 -17.21
CA ARG A 408 -2.34 -20.97 -16.51
C ARG A 408 -2.95 -19.92 -15.60
N VAL A 409 -4.18 -19.50 -15.90
CA VAL A 409 -4.94 -18.54 -15.08
C VAL A 409 -5.85 -19.31 -14.12
N ALA A 410 -5.73 -19.02 -12.81
CA ALA A 410 -6.50 -19.67 -11.77
C ALA A 410 -7.29 -18.67 -10.92
N PRO A 411 -8.51 -19.03 -10.46
CA PRO A 411 -9.25 -18.24 -9.48
C PRO A 411 -8.43 -18.00 -8.21
N THR A 412 -8.72 -16.90 -7.50
CA THR A 412 -7.93 -16.43 -6.35
C THR A 412 -7.67 -17.51 -5.30
N GLY A 413 -8.68 -18.27 -4.89
CA GLY A 413 -8.53 -19.33 -3.87
C GLY A 413 -7.58 -20.46 -4.32
N PRO A 414 -7.84 -21.14 -5.45
CA PRO A 414 -6.94 -22.15 -6.03
C PRO A 414 -5.54 -21.63 -6.35
N TRP A 415 -5.40 -20.36 -6.73
CA TRP A 415 -4.09 -19.75 -6.95
C TRP A 415 -3.29 -19.67 -5.64
N PHE A 416 -3.88 -19.16 -4.55
CA PHE A 416 -3.21 -19.14 -3.24
C PHE A 416 -2.89 -20.54 -2.72
N GLU A 417 -3.75 -21.51 -2.94
CA GLU A 417 -3.49 -22.90 -2.58
C GLU A 417 -2.26 -23.46 -3.29
N SER A 418 -2.13 -23.17 -4.60
CA SER A 418 -0.95 -23.55 -5.38
C SER A 418 0.32 -22.88 -4.86
N LEU A 419 0.26 -21.59 -4.44
CA LEU A 419 1.41 -20.90 -3.86
C LEU A 419 1.86 -21.55 -2.55
N ARG A 420 0.95 -21.77 -1.61
CA ARG A 420 1.25 -22.35 -0.29
C ARG A 420 1.77 -23.79 -0.37
N SER A 421 1.22 -24.58 -1.28
CA SER A 421 1.66 -25.96 -1.49
C SER A 421 2.93 -26.10 -2.35
N GLY A 422 3.42 -25.01 -2.97
CA GLY A 422 4.54 -25.04 -3.91
C GLY A 422 4.21 -25.74 -5.24
N ASN A 423 2.93 -25.86 -5.58
CA ASN A 423 2.47 -26.52 -6.81
C ASN A 423 2.44 -25.53 -7.99
N PHE A 424 3.60 -25.01 -8.35
CA PHE A 424 3.84 -24.14 -9.51
C PHE A 424 5.31 -24.20 -9.92
N GLU A 425 5.62 -23.85 -11.14
CA GLU A 425 6.98 -23.67 -11.65
C GLU A 425 7.42 -22.21 -11.53
N VAL A 426 6.67 -21.31 -12.12
CA VAL A 426 6.84 -19.84 -12.03
C VAL A 426 5.47 -19.23 -11.76
N THR A 427 5.39 -18.23 -10.89
CA THR A 427 4.12 -17.55 -10.60
C THR A 427 4.26 -16.03 -10.64
N LEU A 428 3.12 -15.34 -10.81
CA LEU A 428 2.99 -13.91 -10.51
C LEU A 428 2.41 -13.74 -9.11
N GLU A 429 3.07 -12.95 -8.29
CA GLU A 429 2.57 -12.61 -6.95
C GLU A 429 2.62 -11.11 -6.69
N GLY A 430 1.73 -10.63 -5.80
CA GLY A 430 1.70 -9.23 -5.38
C GLY A 430 2.77 -8.91 -4.34
N ASN A 431 3.36 -7.73 -4.45
CA ASN A 431 4.13 -7.09 -3.40
C ASN A 431 3.47 -5.72 -3.12
N CYS A 432 2.48 -5.72 -2.22
CA CYS A 432 1.72 -4.54 -1.85
C CYS A 432 1.83 -4.32 -0.35
N GLN A 433 2.29 -3.16 0.04
CA GLN A 433 2.39 -2.81 1.46
C GLN A 433 1.32 -1.79 1.86
N SER A 434 0.85 -1.89 3.09
CA SER A 434 -0.17 -0.99 3.64
C SER A 434 0.35 0.41 3.94
N VAL A 435 1.64 0.52 4.25
CA VAL A 435 2.36 1.80 4.41
C VAL A 435 3.62 1.77 3.56
N VAL A 436 4.12 2.93 3.19
CA VAL A 436 5.43 3.03 2.52
C VAL A 436 6.52 2.82 3.57
N ASN A 437 7.04 1.61 3.64
CA ASN A 437 8.13 1.22 4.52
C ASN A 437 9.09 0.30 3.76
N PRO A 438 10.27 0.78 3.36
CA PRO A 438 11.21 0.03 2.53
C PRO A 438 11.64 -1.31 3.14
N LEU A 439 11.70 -1.40 4.48
CA LEU A 439 12.08 -2.63 5.17
C LEU A 439 10.95 -3.67 5.14
N LEU A 440 9.68 -3.22 5.03
CA LEU A 440 8.57 -4.15 4.78
C LEU A 440 8.56 -4.67 3.34
N ASP A 441 8.93 -3.84 2.35
CA ASP A 441 9.03 -4.28 0.96
C ASP A 441 9.99 -5.47 0.79
N VAL A 442 11.07 -5.50 1.57
CA VAL A 442 12.10 -6.55 1.50
C VAL A 442 11.93 -7.68 2.52
N SER A 443 10.92 -7.62 3.40
CA SER A 443 10.68 -8.66 4.42
C SER A 443 10.37 -10.04 3.81
N LYS A 444 9.82 -10.09 2.61
CA LYS A 444 9.53 -11.34 1.88
C LYS A 444 10.77 -12.17 1.50
N TYR A 445 11.97 -11.61 1.62
CA TYR A 445 13.24 -12.33 1.43
C TYR A 445 13.72 -13.02 2.72
N GLN A 446 12.95 -12.92 3.81
CA GLN A 446 13.18 -13.70 5.02
C GLN A 446 12.80 -15.17 4.80
N PRO A 447 13.31 -16.12 5.60
CA PRO A 447 12.93 -17.52 5.48
C PRO A 447 11.41 -17.72 5.59
N SER A 448 10.87 -18.73 4.93
CA SER A 448 9.43 -19.05 4.98
C SER A 448 8.93 -19.40 6.39
N SER A 449 9.83 -19.78 7.30
CA SER A 449 9.54 -19.96 8.73
C SER A 449 9.26 -18.64 9.46
N VAL A 450 9.71 -17.50 8.92
CA VAL A 450 9.52 -16.15 9.47
C VAL A 450 8.47 -15.38 8.67
N PHE A 451 8.54 -15.47 7.34
CA PHE A 451 7.64 -14.80 6.42
C PHE A 451 6.88 -15.83 5.56
N THR A 452 5.65 -16.13 5.93
CA THR A 452 4.84 -17.22 5.34
C THR A 452 4.46 -17.00 3.87
N GLU A 453 4.65 -15.80 3.33
CA GLU A 453 4.41 -15.44 1.93
C GLU A 453 5.70 -15.44 1.08
N GLN A 454 6.77 -16.05 1.56
CA GLN A 454 7.96 -16.33 0.77
C GLN A 454 7.70 -17.60 -0.08
N TYR A 455 7.12 -17.41 -1.27
CA TYR A 455 6.70 -18.52 -2.14
C TYR A 455 7.84 -19.09 -3.01
N GLY A 456 8.95 -18.38 -3.14
CA GLY A 456 10.11 -18.82 -3.95
C GLY A 456 10.82 -20.07 -3.43
N ASN A 457 10.57 -20.46 -2.17
CA ASN A 457 11.15 -21.64 -1.51
C ASN A 457 12.69 -21.64 -1.46
N PHE A 458 13.28 -20.49 -1.17
CA PHE A 458 14.73 -20.33 -0.97
C PHE A 458 15.04 -19.93 0.47
N ASP A 459 16.24 -20.26 0.91
CA ASP A 459 16.86 -19.78 2.15
C ASP A 459 18.20 -19.13 1.78
N ASP A 460 18.36 -17.85 2.09
CA ASP A 460 19.54 -17.05 1.74
C ASP A 460 20.06 -16.32 2.99
N LEU A 461 21.11 -16.89 3.61
CA LEU A 461 21.71 -16.35 4.81
C LEU A 461 22.32 -14.95 4.61
N ALA A 462 22.81 -14.65 3.40
CA ALA A 462 23.36 -13.33 3.10
C ALA A 462 22.27 -12.27 2.99
N ALA A 463 21.14 -12.58 2.35
CA ALA A 463 19.98 -11.70 2.31
C ALA A 463 19.39 -11.46 3.70
N ILE A 464 19.34 -12.51 4.55
CA ILE A 464 18.88 -12.42 5.95
C ILE A 464 19.80 -11.50 6.75
N ASP A 465 21.11 -11.68 6.67
CA ASP A 465 22.11 -10.86 7.37
C ASP A 465 22.02 -9.38 6.94
N LEU A 466 21.90 -9.12 5.64
CA LEU A 466 21.74 -7.76 5.11
C LEU A 466 20.43 -7.12 5.61
N TYR A 467 19.33 -7.87 5.64
CA TYR A 467 18.06 -7.40 6.19
C TYR A 467 18.19 -7.03 7.66
N GLN A 468 18.82 -7.89 8.48
CA GLN A 468 19.04 -7.61 9.90
C GLN A 468 19.91 -6.36 10.10
N LYS A 469 20.98 -6.20 9.32
CA LYS A 469 21.81 -4.99 9.35
C LYS A 469 21.02 -3.73 9.01
N MET A 470 20.17 -3.76 7.97
CA MET A 470 19.30 -2.65 7.61
C MET A 470 18.29 -2.31 8.70
N LEU A 471 17.73 -3.32 9.36
CA LEU A 471 16.74 -3.14 10.43
C LEU A 471 17.33 -2.44 11.65
N HIS A 472 18.61 -2.71 11.97
CA HIS A 472 19.34 -2.09 13.08
C HIS A 472 20.02 -0.75 12.72
N GLU A 473 20.15 -0.42 11.43
CA GLU A 473 20.81 0.80 11.00
C GLU A 473 19.86 2.00 11.08
N THR A 474 20.28 3.06 11.74
CA THR A 474 19.52 4.29 11.91
C THR A 474 20.05 5.47 11.09
N ASP A 475 21.27 5.37 10.58
CA ASP A 475 21.81 6.36 9.66
C ASP A 475 21.25 6.15 8.24
N PRO A 476 20.54 7.14 7.67
CA PRO A 476 19.87 6.97 6.37
C PRO A 476 20.82 6.65 5.21
N ALA A 477 22.03 7.21 5.23
CA ALA A 477 22.99 6.99 4.14
C ALA A 477 23.56 5.55 4.19
N ARG A 478 23.88 5.05 5.38
CA ARG A 478 24.33 3.67 5.58
C ARG A 478 23.21 2.68 5.30
N GLN A 479 21.99 2.99 5.74
CA GLN A 479 20.82 2.14 5.46
C GLN A 479 20.56 2.04 3.93
N ARG A 480 20.71 3.16 3.20
CA ARG A 480 20.60 3.18 1.74
C ARG A 480 21.69 2.34 1.06
N ALA A 481 22.93 2.43 1.54
CA ALA A 481 24.04 1.61 1.02
C ALA A 481 23.82 0.11 1.24
N LEU A 482 23.31 -0.28 2.41
CA LEU A 482 22.90 -1.67 2.68
C LEU A 482 21.78 -2.13 1.77
N MET A 483 20.78 -1.28 1.50
CA MET A 483 19.70 -1.59 0.57
C MET A 483 20.20 -1.79 -0.86
N ARG A 484 21.17 -0.98 -1.36
CA ARG A 484 21.80 -1.20 -2.68
C ARG A 484 22.51 -2.55 -2.74
N THR A 485 23.22 -2.91 -1.67
CA THR A 485 23.89 -4.22 -1.57
C THR A 485 22.87 -5.37 -1.56
N PHE A 486 21.79 -5.20 -0.82
CA PHE A 486 20.70 -6.17 -0.76
C PHE A 486 20.01 -6.36 -2.13
N GLU A 487 19.68 -5.27 -2.84
CA GLU A 487 19.05 -5.35 -4.16
C GLU A 487 19.98 -6.01 -5.18
N ARG A 488 21.26 -5.67 -5.22
CA ARG A 488 22.24 -6.34 -6.09
C ARG A 488 22.26 -7.84 -5.82
N HIS A 489 22.38 -8.22 -4.55
CA HIS A 489 22.43 -9.62 -4.16
C HIS A 489 21.16 -10.39 -4.58
N THR A 490 19.99 -9.83 -4.29
CA THR A 490 18.72 -10.54 -4.49
C THR A 490 18.16 -10.47 -5.90
N LEU A 491 18.41 -9.39 -6.66
CA LEU A 491 17.88 -9.19 -8.01
C LEU A 491 18.88 -9.54 -9.11
N ASP A 492 20.19 -9.45 -8.85
CA ASP A 492 21.23 -9.66 -9.85
C ASP A 492 22.05 -10.93 -9.61
N ASP A 493 22.63 -11.10 -8.40
CA ASP A 493 23.50 -12.24 -8.12
C ASP A 493 22.69 -13.53 -7.97
N GLN A 494 21.58 -13.52 -7.24
CA GLN A 494 20.75 -14.69 -6.91
C GLN A 494 19.46 -14.79 -7.73
N VAL A 495 18.92 -13.66 -8.14
CA VAL A 495 17.64 -13.53 -8.86
C VAL A 495 16.54 -14.36 -8.19
N HIS A 496 16.31 -14.10 -6.91
CA HIS A 496 15.29 -14.82 -6.14
C HIS A 496 13.87 -14.54 -6.66
N ASN A 497 13.62 -13.29 -6.99
CA ASN A 497 12.41 -12.81 -7.65
C ASN A 497 12.79 -11.87 -8.78
N ILE A 498 11.88 -11.71 -9.72
CA ILE A 498 12.02 -10.78 -10.84
C ILE A 498 11.01 -9.67 -10.63
N THR A 499 11.48 -8.47 -10.32
CA THR A 499 10.61 -7.29 -10.24
C THR A 499 10.08 -6.94 -11.63
N THR A 500 8.83 -6.53 -11.71
CA THR A 500 8.22 -6.13 -12.97
C THR A 500 8.04 -4.60 -13.02
N LEU A 501 6.81 -4.12 -12.98
CA LEU A 501 6.50 -2.69 -12.98
C LEU A 501 5.68 -2.34 -11.74
N TRP A 502 6.00 -1.22 -11.12
CA TRP A 502 5.21 -0.64 -10.06
C TRP A 502 3.92 -0.05 -10.62
N TRP A 503 2.87 -0.11 -9.81
CA TRP A 503 1.54 0.31 -10.22
C TRP A 503 1.34 1.81 -10.03
N TYR A 504 0.24 2.31 -10.57
CA TYR A 504 -0.27 3.64 -10.26
C TYR A 504 -1.79 3.58 -10.06
N ARG A 505 -2.29 4.49 -9.24
CA ARG A 505 -3.70 4.58 -8.90
C ARG A 505 -4.37 5.65 -9.72
N ILE A 506 -5.58 5.33 -10.18
CA ILE A 506 -6.49 6.26 -10.83
C ILE A 506 -7.82 6.12 -10.10
N VAL A 507 -8.26 7.17 -9.41
CA VAL A 507 -9.50 7.16 -8.64
C VAL A 507 -10.43 8.26 -9.17
N PRO A 508 -11.26 7.95 -10.18
CA PRO A 508 -12.37 8.80 -10.58
C PRO A 508 -13.44 8.76 -9.48
N HIS A 509 -13.94 9.93 -9.08
CA HIS A 509 -15.02 10.05 -8.11
C HIS A 509 -15.93 11.23 -8.46
N ARG A 510 -17.16 11.20 -7.96
CA ARG A 510 -18.09 12.32 -8.13
C ARG A 510 -17.49 13.61 -7.55
N SER A 511 -17.57 14.72 -8.29
CA SER A 511 -16.91 15.99 -7.95
C SER A 511 -17.42 16.61 -6.64
N TYR A 512 -18.61 16.19 -6.18
CA TYR A 512 -19.15 16.61 -4.87
C TYR A 512 -18.52 15.87 -3.67
N VAL A 513 -17.71 14.81 -3.88
CA VAL A 513 -16.95 14.17 -2.80
C VAL A 513 -15.70 15.00 -2.52
N LYS A 514 -15.62 15.53 -1.33
CA LYS A 514 -14.54 16.42 -0.87
C LYS A 514 -13.88 15.88 0.40
N GLY A 515 -12.72 16.45 0.74
CA GLY A 515 -12.00 16.11 1.98
C GLY A 515 -11.28 14.76 1.98
N TRP A 516 -11.24 14.05 0.84
CA TRP A 516 -10.44 12.84 0.66
C TRP A 516 -9.29 13.10 -0.30
N LYS A 517 -8.08 12.69 0.09
CA LYS A 517 -6.88 12.78 -0.74
C LYS A 517 -6.35 11.38 -1.03
N ILE A 518 -6.02 11.15 -2.30
CA ILE A 518 -5.39 9.89 -2.74
C ILE A 518 -3.98 9.76 -2.14
N SER A 519 -3.60 8.53 -1.81
CA SER A 519 -2.26 8.19 -1.31
C SER A 519 -1.62 7.09 -2.15
N PRO A 520 -0.31 6.85 -2.05
CA PRO A 520 0.34 5.69 -2.66
C PRO A 520 -0.16 4.34 -2.14
N SER A 521 -0.85 4.30 -1.02
CA SER A 521 -1.47 3.09 -0.50
C SER A 521 -3.00 3.19 -0.50
N HIS A 522 -3.66 2.23 -1.12
CA HIS A 522 -5.13 2.15 -1.12
C HIS A 522 -5.73 1.69 0.22
N PHE A 523 -4.90 1.36 1.17
CA PHE A 523 -5.31 1.00 2.53
C PHE A 523 -5.43 2.21 3.45
N LEU A 524 -4.78 3.34 3.13
CA LEU A 524 -4.78 4.55 3.94
C LEU A 524 -6.02 5.42 3.69
N ASN A 525 -6.33 6.29 4.64
CA ASN A 525 -7.44 7.28 4.59
C ASN A 525 -8.83 6.62 4.41
N GLN A 526 -9.02 5.44 5.01
CA GLN A 526 -10.27 4.68 4.94
C GLN A 526 -11.16 4.88 6.18
N ASP A 527 -10.77 5.71 7.15
CA ASP A 527 -11.63 6.10 8.27
C ASP A 527 -12.78 7.04 7.85
N LEU A 528 -12.58 7.77 6.75
CA LEU A 528 -13.56 8.66 6.11
C LEU A 528 -14.05 9.83 7.01
N ALA A 529 -13.39 10.11 8.12
CA ALA A 529 -13.83 11.14 9.07
C ALA A 529 -13.88 12.54 8.46
N THR A 530 -12.91 12.87 7.58
CA THR A 530 -12.77 14.19 6.95
C THR A 530 -13.52 14.31 5.62
N VAL A 531 -14.15 13.24 5.16
CA VAL A 531 -14.93 13.25 3.92
C VAL A 531 -16.25 13.99 4.11
N TRP A 532 -16.62 14.84 3.13
CA TRP A 532 -17.88 15.56 3.11
C TRP A 532 -18.44 15.66 1.69
N LEU A 533 -19.73 16.00 1.58
CA LEU A 533 -20.44 16.08 0.31
C LEU A 533 -20.84 17.52 0.02
N ASP A 534 -20.38 18.04 -1.13
CA ASP A 534 -20.73 19.36 -1.64
C ASP A 534 -21.97 19.27 -2.54
N ARG A 535 -23.13 18.98 -1.93
CA ARG A 535 -24.42 18.90 -2.62
C ARG A 535 -25.59 19.16 -1.68
#